data_0d1e25363d7ff771be38da315bec41d2
#
_entry.id   0d1e25363d7ff771be38da315bec41d2
#
_cell.length_a   1.000
_cell.length_b   1.000
_cell.length_c   1.000
_cell.angle_alpha   90.00
_cell.angle_beta   90.00
_cell.angle_gamma   90.00
#
_symmetry.space_group_name_H-M   'P 1'
#
loop_
_entity.id
_entity.type
_entity.pdbx_description
1 polymer ?
#
loop_
_entity_poly.entity_id
_entity_poly.type
_entity_poly.pdbx_seq_one_letter_code
_entity_poly.pdbx_strand_id
1 'polypeptide(L)'
;MTGNWLIMEMNGLAQIGILYPQFILSGQWLSQALGSLEEELDRQIYPDGFQYELSTGYADVVINNYQRFIEVAKAFGKTVSEGMLEKLAKACELDVKLMMPDGCVPDINDGKHRNVEETFQCRKRIFPENKTIRWITEKFETGEPDFTSIALPWSGFLVMRTGWTTEDSWALFDAAPFGKAHQHEDKLSLLFYANGKLLLTEGGNYAYDTSEMRRYVLSTRAHNTVRVDAKDQNRLKNYAWKEEDIREKADLKWKLGPVWDYGESNYREGYGENPCPGTVHNRRVFFNKSQKEGKTPFLVVVDRMASDEIHRYEWLWHIDSELEAVQKGRISFHEIDAAFSAEEAEVIEGREEPEWQGFKAVGTKQGMYRKLPCVSIKADAGQIRIVTVLSPCKGLSGRVHKVTASAMPEEDSVVISFEDGTEIAFREQEIIQTV
;
A
#
# COMPACT_ATOMS: atom_id res chain seq x y z
N MET A 1 21.65 15.40 9.82
CA MET A 1 20.49 14.53 9.97
C MET A 1 19.51 14.77 8.87
N THR A 2 18.67 13.83 8.51
CA THR A 2 17.67 13.92 7.45
C THR A 2 16.39 13.20 7.89
N GLY A 3 15.33 13.27 7.11
CA GLY A 3 14.11 12.55 7.36
C GLY A 3 13.27 13.12 8.48
N ASN A 4 12.43 12.28 9.04
CA ASN A 4 11.57 12.64 10.16
C ASN A 4 12.35 13.20 11.38
N TRP A 5 13.58 12.76 11.59
CA TRP A 5 14.43 13.22 12.70
C TRP A 5 14.78 14.71 12.60
N LEU A 6 15.13 15.20 11.40
CA LEU A 6 15.40 16.63 11.20
C LEU A 6 14.17 17.48 11.50
N ILE A 7 12.98 17.03 11.06
CA ILE A 7 11.72 17.72 11.38
C ILE A 7 11.46 17.77 12.88
N MET A 8 11.71 16.66 13.61
CA MET A 8 11.55 16.61 15.06
C MET A 8 12.48 17.59 15.77
N GLU A 9 13.76 17.65 15.36
CA GLU A 9 14.76 18.57 15.93
C GLU A 9 14.40 20.03 15.64
N MET A 10 14.05 20.36 14.40
CA MET A 10 13.70 21.71 14.03
C MET A 10 12.39 22.18 14.68
N ASN A 11 11.41 21.29 14.86
CA ASN A 11 10.23 21.57 15.67
C ASN A 11 10.60 21.92 17.11
N GLY A 12 11.49 21.13 17.74
CA GLY A 12 11.99 21.42 19.09
C GLY A 12 12.72 22.75 19.18
N LEU A 13 13.60 23.05 18.22
CA LEU A 13 14.37 24.29 18.15
C LEU A 13 13.44 25.52 17.96
N ALA A 14 12.41 25.39 17.10
CA ALA A 14 11.42 26.44 16.88
C ALA A 14 10.64 26.74 18.18
N GLN A 15 10.20 25.68 18.88
CA GLN A 15 9.48 25.85 20.16
C GLN A 15 10.34 26.56 21.20
N ILE A 16 11.62 26.17 21.35
CA ILE A 16 12.53 26.87 22.28
C ILE A 16 12.66 28.36 21.89
N GLY A 17 12.87 28.67 20.61
CA GLY A 17 12.97 30.04 20.11
C GLY A 17 11.70 30.89 20.34
N ILE A 18 10.52 30.26 20.31
CA ILE A 18 9.22 30.92 20.56
C ILE A 18 8.96 31.10 22.04
N LEU A 19 9.15 30.04 22.85
CA LEU A 19 8.75 30.01 24.26
C LEU A 19 9.72 30.75 25.20
N TYR A 20 10.98 30.88 24.77
CA TYR A 20 12.02 31.49 25.59
C TYR A 20 12.71 32.66 24.87
N PRO A 21 11.97 33.75 24.55
CA PRO A 21 12.49 34.90 23.80
C PRO A 21 13.58 35.67 24.55
N GLN A 22 13.73 35.43 25.84
CA GLN A 22 14.78 36.04 26.67
C GLN A 22 16.20 35.50 26.42
N PHE A 23 16.35 34.36 25.72
CA PHE A 23 17.69 33.89 25.34
C PHE A 23 18.25 34.71 24.19
N ILE A 24 19.50 35.08 24.27
CA ILE A 24 20.21 35.93 23.30
C ILE A 24 20.09 35.35 21.87
N LEU A 25 20.11 34.01 21.72
CA LEU A 25 20.08 33.34 20.45
C LEU A 25 18.67 32.90 20.01
N SER A 26 17.62 33.20 20.79
CA SER A 26 16.26 32.70 20.50
C SER A 26 15.76 33.07 19.12
N GLY A 27 16.00 34.31 18.67
CA GLY A 27 15.64 34.77 17.31
C GLY A 27 16.40 34.04 16.20
N GLN A 28 17.68 33.75 16.43
CA GLN A 28 18.50 32.98 15.50
C GLN A 28 18.03 31.52 15.39
N TRP A 29 17.75 30.89 16.53
CA TRP A 29 17.22 29.51 16.58
C TRP A 29 15.88 29.39 15.85
N LEU A 30 14.97 30.35 16.11
CA LEU A 30 13.67 30.37 15.42
C LEU A 30 13.85 30.56 13.91
N SER A 31 14.67 31.50 13.46
CA SER A 31 14.92 31.73 12.04
C SER A 31 15.52 30.50 11.35
N GLN A 32 16.50 29.84 11.98
CA GLN A 32 17.11 28.62 11.48
C GLN A 32 16.07 27.49 11.38
N ALA A 33 15.26 27.30 12.41
CA ALA A 33 14.25 26.24 12.45
C ALA A 33 13.17 26.46 11.38
N LEU A 34 12.70 27.70 11.21
CA LEU A 34 11.70 28.03 10.18
C LEU A 34 12.21 27.74 8.78
N GLY A 35 13.42 28.22 8.43
CA GLY A 35 14.02 27.97 7.13
C GLY A 35 14.18 26.48 6.85
N SER A 36 14.68 25.72 7.83
CA SER A 36 14.81 24.26 7.68
C SER A 36 13.47 23.54 7.56
N LEU A 37 12.45 23.93 8.33
CA LEU A 37 11.11 23.32 8.24
C LEU A 37 10.47 23.58 6.86
N GLU A 38 10.59 24.79 6.31
CA GLU A 38 10.10 25.10 4.96
C GLU A 38 10.82 24.31 3.89
N GLU A 39 12.16 24.26 3.94
CA GLU A 39 12.98 23.52 2.99
C GLU A 39 12.69 22.01 3.03
N GLU A 40 12.59 21.44 4.24
CA GLU A 40 12.32 20.00 4.40
C GLU A 40 10.92 19.60 3.99
N LEU A 41 9.94 20.47 4.12
CA LEU A 41 8.59 20.20 3.59
C LEU A 41 8.62 20.02 2.06
N ASP A 42 9.45 20.81 1.37
CA ASP A 42 9.65 20.70 -0.08
C ASP A 42 10.47 19.47 -0.51
N ARG A 43 11.38 19.02 0.37
CA ARG A 43 12.22 17.85 0.12
C ARG A 43 11.56 16.54 0.45
N GLN A 44 10.63 16.54 1.42
CA GLN A 44 10.12 15.29 1.98
C GLN A 44 8.71 14.92 1.52
N ILE A 45 7.94 15.87 0.99
CA ILE A 45 6.55 15.63 0.62
C ILE A 45 6.40 15.57 -0.90
N TYR A 46 5.96 14.41 -1.40
CA TYR A 46 5.58 14.24 -2.79
C TYR A 46 4.44 15.19 -3.18
N PRO A 47 4.32 15.58 -4.45
CA PRO A 47 3.22 16.46 -4.89
C PRO A 47 1.81 15.94 -4.62
N ASP A 48 1.63 14.61 -4.43
CA ASP A 48 0.35 13.97 -4.06
C ASP A 48 0.12 13.86 -2.55
N GLY A 49 1.08 14.33 -1.72
CA GLY A 49 0.97 14.48 -0.27
C GLY A 49 1.68 13.42 0.55
N PHE A 50 2.20 12.34 -0.03
CA PHE A 50 2.93 11.34 0.73
C PHE A 50 4.32 11.84 1.14
N GLN A 51 4.76 11.45 2.32
CA GLN A 51 6.12 11.73 2.79
C GLN A 51 7.10 10.69 2.19
N TYR A 52 8.30 11.11 1.83
CA TYR A 52 9.25 10.34 1.01
C TYR A 52 9.79 9.03 1.63
N GLU A 53 9.51 8.76 2.90
CA GLU A 53 9.75 7.46 3.52
C GLU A 53 8.65 6.44 3.14
N LEU A 54 7.57 6.88 2.49
CA LEU A 54 6.46 6.07 1.97
C LEU A 54 5.87 5.08 3.01
N SER A 55 5.96 5.46 4.29
CA SER A 55 5.36 4.76 5.42
C SER A 55 4.25 5.60 6.02
N THR A 56 3.07 5.01 6.19
CA THR A 56 1.91 5.71 6.79
C THR A 56 2.16 6.15 8.23
N GLY A 57 2.99 5.41 8.97
CA GLY A 57 3.40 5.76 10.34
C GLY A 57 4.33 6.97 10.36
N TYR A 58 5.35 7.01 9.50
CA TYR A 58 6.33 8.09 9.48
C TYR A 58 5.82 9.36 8.81
N ALA A 59 4.92 9.24 7.83
CA ALA A 59 4.16 10.39 7.34
C ALA A 59 3.39 11.09 8.46
N ASP A 60 2.72 10.33 9.33
CA ASP A 60 2.02 10.86 10.50
C ASP A 60 2.95 11.52 11.52
N VAL A 61 4.13 10.92 11.78
CA VAL A 61 5.16 11.53 12.65
C VAL A 61 5.56 12.91 12.14
N VAL A 62 5.83 13.04 10.84
CA VAL A 62 6.20 14.32 10.21
C VAL A 62 5.06 15.33 10.33
N ILE A 63 3.85 14.97 9.93
CA ILE A 63 2.68 15.85 9.98
C ILE A 63 2.41 16.32 11.42
N ASN A 64 2.49 15.43 12.41
CA ASN A 64 2.26 15.77 13.82
C ASN A 64 3.33 16.75 14.37
N ASN A 65 4.57 16.70 13.90
CA ASN A 65 5.59 17.66 14.26
C ASN A 65 5.30 19.05 13.69
N TYR A 66 4.90 19.15 12.41
CA TYR A 66 4.45 20.43 11.84
C TYR A 66 3.20 20.96 12.54
N GLN A 67 2.26 20.11 12.88
CA GLN A 67 1.06 20.49 13.62
C GLN A 67 1.42 21.14 14.96
N ARG A 68 2.26 20.50 15.77
CA ARG A 68 2.71 21.04 17.05
C ARG A 68 3.41 22.38 16.90
N PHE A 69 4.30 22.50 15.89
CA PHE A 69 4.95 23.76 15.56
C PHE A 69 3.92 24.87 15.27
N ILE A 70 2.94 24.59 14.40
CA ILE A 70 1.93 25.57 13.98
C ILE A 70 1.04 25.99 15.16
N GLU A 71 0.62 25.05 16.00
CA GLU A 71 -0.17 25.33 17.20
C GLU A 71 0.58 26.30 18.16
N VAL A 72 1.87 26.02 18.43
CA VAL A 72 2.70 26.89 19.25
C VAL A 72 2.94 28.25 18.56
N ALA A 73 3.26 28.27 17.29
CA ALA A 73 3.48 29.52 16.55
C ALA A 73 2.22 30.41 16.60
N LYS A 74 1.04 29.87 16.30
CA LYS A 74 -0.23 30.62 16.38
C LYS A 74 -0.53 31.14 17.79
N ALA A 75 -0.32 30.31 18.82
CA ALA A 75 -0.56 30.70 20.22
C ALA A 75 0.31 31.87 20.69
N PHE A 76 1.50 32.02 20.11
CA PHE A 76 2.45 33.09 20.42
C PHE A 76 2.50 34.20 19.33
N GLY A 77 1.48 34.28 18.49
CA GLY A 77 1.35 35.35 17.48
C GLY A 77 2.43 35.32 16.39
N LYS A 78 3.04 34.16 16.12
CA LYS A 78 4.01 33.99 15.03
C LYS A 78 3.30 33.60 13.74
N THR A 79 3.73 34.19 12.65
CA THR A 79 3.21 33.88 11.29
C THR A 79 3.80 32.59 10.79
N VAL A 80 2.96 31.76 10.20
CA VAL A 80 3.34 30.56 9.42
C VAL A 80 3.02 30.87 7.94
N SER A 81 3.93 30.50 7.04
CA SER A 81 3.74 30.81 5.61
C SER A 81 2.54 30.05 5.02
N GLU A 82 1.82 30.69 4.09
CA GLU A 82 0.71 30.07 3.37
C GLU A 82 1.16 28.81 2.62
N GLY A 83 2.33 28.86 1.97
CA GLY A 83 2.90 27.72 1.25
C GLY A 83 3.12 26.49 2.15
N MET A 84 3.59 26.68 3.40
CA MET A 84 3.70 25.60 4.38
C MET A 84 2.32 25.04 4.72
N LEU A 85 1.33 25.89 4.96
CA LEU A 85 -0.03 25.45 5.30
C LEU A 85 -0.69 24.69 4.15
N GLU A 86 -0.55 25.13 2.90
CA GLU A 86 -1.10 24.46 1.73
C GLU A 86 -0.49 23.05 1.53
N LYS A 87 0.83 22.92 1.62
CA LYS A 87 1.52 21.63 1.49
C LYS A 87 1.13 20.67 2.60
N LEU A 88 1.07 21.18 3.83
CA LEU A 88 0.68 20.36 4.97
C LEU A 88 -0.78 19.94 4.89
N ALA A 89 -1.67 20.77 4.38
CA ALA A 89 -3.07 20.39 4.14
C ALA A 89 -3.17 19.20 3.18
N LYS A 90 -2.43 19.22 2.06
CA LYS A 90 -2.36 18.10 1.11
C LYS A 90 -1.80 16.82 1.77
N ALA A 91 -0.76 16.95 2.59
CA ALA A 91 -0.21 15.82 3.33
C ALA A 91 -1.22 15.25 4.35
N CYS A 92 -2.00 16.11 5.00
CA CYS A 92 -3.09 15.67 5.89
C CYS A 92 -4.19 14.90 5.15
N GLU A 93 -4.53 15.30 3.92
CA GLU A 93 -5.56 14.62 3.10
C GLU A 93 -5.13 13.23 2.62
N LEU A 94 -3.84 12.90 2.67
CA LEU A 94 -3.32 11.59 2.29
C LEU A 94 -4.04 10.46 3.04
N ASP A 95 -4.30 10.64 4.34
CA ASP A 95 -4.96 9.62 5.15
C ASP A 95 -6.34 9.24 4.59
N VAL A 96 -7.11 10.21 4.09
CA VAL A 96 -8.41 9.92 3.46
C VAL A 96 -8.24 9.22 2.11
N LYS A 97 -7.22 9.59 1.35
CA LYS A 97 -6.92 8.92 0.07
C LYS A 97 -6.59 7.44 0.28
N LEU A 98 -5.88 7.10 1.35
CA LEU A 98 -5.49 5.73 1.70
C LEU A 98 -6.51 5.00 2.58
N MET A 99 -7.46 5.71 3.20
CA MET A 99 -8.39 5.16 4.21
C MET A 99 -9.14 3.94 3.69
N MET A 100 -9.10 2.85 4.45
CA MET A 100 -9.92 1.66 4.24
C MET A 100 -11.37 1.90 4.69
N PRO A 101 -12.32 1.05 4.30
CA PRO A 101 -13.74 1.18 4.68
C PRO A 101 -14.01 1.12 6.20
N ASP A 102 -13.09 0.57 7.00
CA ASP A 102 -13.17 0.57 8.47
C ASP A 102 -12.76 1.92 9.12
N GLY A 103 -12.45 2.92 8.30
CA GLY A 103 -12.01 4.24 8.75
C GLY A 103 -10.56 4.32 9.18
N CYS A 104 -9.75 3.31 8.90
CA CYS A 104 -8.32 3.27 9.25
C CYS A 104 -7.42 3.39 8.03
N VAL A 105 -6.22 3.95 8.21
CA VAL A 105 -5.11 3.85 7.25
C VAL A 105 -4.43 2.50 7.40
N PRO A 106 -4.07 1.82 6.29
CA PRO A 106 -3.29 0.58 6.36
C PRO A 106 -1.87 0.82 6.88
N ASP A 107 -1.24 -0.23 7.40
CA ASP A 107 0.13 -0.25 7.90
C ASP A 107 1.17 -0.49 6.80
N ILE A 108 1.21 0.38 5.80
CA ILE A 108 2.17 0.31 4.68
C ILE A 108 3.60 0.53 5.18
N ASN A 109 4.53 -0.36 4.81
CA ASN A 109 5.93 -0.35 5.23
C ASN A 109 6.04 -0.41 6.78
N ASP A 110 6.94 0.35 7.41
CA ASP A 110 6.93 0.54 8.86
C ASP A 110 5.75 1.44 9.29
N GLY A 111 4.57 1.13 8.77
CA GLY A 111 3.34 1.86 9.02
C GLY A 111 2.69 1.52 10.35
N LYS A 112 1.51 2.09 10.55
CA LYS A 112 0.68 1.83 11.71
C LYS A 112 -0.78 1.87 11.32
N HIS A 113 -1.50 0.80 11.58
CA HIS A 113 -2.95 0.80 11.49
C HIS A 113 -3.52 1.87 12.43
N ARG A 114 -4.19 2.88 11.89
CA ARG A 114 -4.53 4.10 12.62
C ARG A 114 -5.88 4.65 12.17
N ASN A 115 -6.74 4.95 13.14
CA ASN A 115 -8.04 5.56 12.89
C ASN A 115 -7.90 7.00 12.38
N VAL A 116 -8.54 7.31 11.25
CA VAL A 116 -8.45 8.61 10.59
C VAL A 116 -9.24 9.67 11.35
N GLU A 117 -10.42 9.34 11.90
CA GLU A 117 -11.25 10.28 12.65
C GLU A 117 -10.50 10.82 13.89
N GLU A 118 -9.89 9.91 14.69
CA GLU A 118 -9.11 10.31 15.86
C GLU A 118 -7.97 11.26 15.50
N THR A 119 -7.27 10.98 14.41
CA THR A 119 -6.18 11.82 13.92
C THR A 119 -6.72 13.20 13.46
N PHE A 120 -7.83 13.21 12.75
CA PHE A 120 -8.39 14.43 12.16
C PHE A 120 -9.02 15.36 13.18
N GLN A 121 -9.49 14.88 14.33
CA GLN A 121 -9.89 15.74 15.43
C GLN A 121 -8.77 16.71 15.87
N CYS A 122 -7.51 16.25 15.82
CA CYS A 122 -6.36 17.11 16.05
C CYS A 122 -6.09 18.05 14.87
N ARG A 123 -6.13 17.55 13.63
CA ARG A 123 -5.84 18.31 12.40
C ARG A 123 -6.85 19.43 12.14
N LYS A 124 -8.11 19.25 12.53
CA LYS A 124 -9.19 20.27 12.45
C LYS A 124 -8.82 21.58 13.17
N ARG A 125 -7.99 21.54 14.21
CA ARG A 125 -7.55 22.75 14.93
C ARG A 125 -6.69 23.68 14.05
N ILE A 126 -5.98 23.12 13.08
CA ILE A 126 -5.13 23.89 12.16
C ILE A 126 -5.87 24.23 10.87
N PHE A 127 -6.68 23.31 10.38
CA PHE A 127 -7.40 23.39 9.10
C PHE A 127 -8.92 23.26 9.28
N PRO A 128 -9.58 24.19 10.04
CA PRO A 128 -11.01 24.06 10.33
C PRO A 128 -11.91 24.16 9.10
N GLU A 129 -11.43 24.82 8.03
CA GLU A 129 -12.20 25.00 6.78
C GLU A 129 -11.86 23.97 5.70
N ASN A 130 -10.93 23.03 5.96
CA ASN A 130 -10.61 21.99 5.01
C ASN A 130 -11.78 21.00 4.88
N LYS A 131 -12.33 20.88 3.68
CA LYS A 131 -13.54 20.09 3.40
C LYS A 131 -13.37 18.59 3.74
N THR A 132 -12.22 18.01 3.40
CA THR A 132 -11.91 16.60 3.66
C THR A 132 -11.80 16.31 5.14
N ILE A 133 -11.15 17.20 5.91
CA ILE A 133 -11.03 17.08 7.36
C ILE A 133 -12.41 17.24 8.02
N ARG A 134 -13.23 18.18 7.54
CA ARG A 134 -14.60 18.36 8.03
C ARG A 134 -15.46 17.14 7.77
N TRP A 135 -15.42 16.58 6.56
CA TRP A 135 -16.19 15.40 6.20
C TRP A 135 -15.94 14.22 7.16
N ILE A 136 -14.69 13.93 7.50
CA ILE A 136 -14.33 12.89 8.47
C ILE A 136 -14.83 13.26 9.88
N THR A 137 -14.53 14.49 10.35
CA THR A 137 -14.83 14.91 11.75
C THR A 137 -16.30 15.22 11.99
N GLU A 138 -17.08 15.44 10.94
CA GLU A 138 -18.54 15.62 10.93
C GLU A 138 -19.28 14.32 10.53
N LYS A 139 -18.62 13.18 10.65
CA LYS A 139 -19.19 11.83 10.43
C LYS A 139 -19.81 11.63 9.05
N PHE A 140 -19.13 12.12 8.03
CA PHE A 140 -19.54 12.00 6.62
C PHE A 140 -20.80 12.77 6.23
N GLU A 141 -21.23 13.76 7.03
CA GLU A 141 -22.41 14.56 6.73
C GLU A 141 -22.17 15.64 5.66
N THR A 142 -20.95 16.17 5.58
CA THR A 142 -20.60 17.25 4.65
C THR A 142 -19.19 17.11 4.08
N GLY A 143 -18.98 17.57 2.86
CA GLY A 143 -17.64 17.67 2.29
C GLY A 143 -17.05 16.37 1.75
N GLU A 144 -17.90 15.43 1.33
CA GLU A 144 -17.46 14.18 0.68
C GLU A 144 -16.41 14.47 -0.39
N PRO A 145 -15.32 13.67 -0.44
CA PRO A 145 -14.32 13.80 -1.49
C PRO A 145 -14.92 13.65 -2.89
N ASP A 146 -14.39 14.38 -3.85
CA ASP A 146 -14.79 14.34 -5.26
C ASP A 146 -14.23 13.12 -6.02
N PHE A 147 -13.69 12.15 -5.29
CA PHE A 147 -13.16 10.88 -5.82
C PHE A 147 -13.68 9.70 -5.02
N THR A 148 -13.83 8.54 -5.68
CA THR A 148 -14.01 7.24 -5.03
C THR A 148 -12.69 6.47 -5.08
N SER A 149 -12.24 6.07 -6.25
CA SER A 149 -10.89 5.56 -6.47
C SER A 149 -9.92 6.69 -6.79
N ILE A 150 -8.63 6.53 -6.45
CA ILE A 150 -7.63 7.58 -6.68
C ILE A 150 -6.25 6.99 -6.95
N ALA A 151 -5.53 7.57 -7.91
CA ALA A 151 -4.12 7.31 -8.12
C ALA A 151 -3.26 8.40 -7.47
N LEU A 152 -2.15 8.00 -6.88
CA LEU A 152 -1.10 8.83 -6.34
C LEU A 152 0.15 8.67 -7.23
N PRO A 153 0.25 9.39 -8.37
CA PRO A 153 1.23 9.08 -9.41
C PRO A 153 2.67 9.43 -9.05
N TRP A 154 2.88 10.23 -8.02
CA TRP A 154 4.23 10.58 -7.55
C TRP A 154 4.73 9.57 -6.54
N SER A 155 3.94 9.25 -5.54
CA SER A 155 4.27 8.25 -4.53
C SER A 155 4.03 6.80 -4.99
N GLY A 156 3.29 6.59 -6.08
CA GLY A 156 3.16 5.28 -6.73
C GLY A 156 2.06 4.39 -6.18
N PHE A 157 1.09 4.91 -5.44
CA PHE A 157 -0.03 4.14 -4.93
C PHE A 157 -1.29 4.32 -5.76
N LEU A 158 -2.04 3.22 -5.95
CA LEU A 158 -3.35 3.24 -6.55
C LEU A 158 -4.36 2.66 -5.56
N VAL A 159 -5.35 3.47 -5.19
CA VAL A 159 -6.47 3.06 -4.35
C VAL A 159 -7.71 2.92 -5.22
N MET A 160 -8.30 1.74 -5.19
CA MET A 160 -9.51 1.37 -5.91
C MET A 160 -10.60 1.05 -4.90
N ARG A 161 -11.82 1.57 -5.08
CA ARG A 161 -12.91 1.31 -4.13
C ARG A 161 -14.29 1.43 -4.78
N THR A 162 -15.28 0.80 -4.16
CA THR A 162 -16.68 0.87 -4.59
C THR A 162 -17.46 2.01 -3.91
N GLY A 163 -17.00 2.45 -2.74
CA GLY A 163 -17.62 3.51 -1.96
C GLY A 163 -16.85 3.76 -0.65
N TRP A 164 -17.54 4.36 0.33
CA TRP A 164 -16.94 4.84 1.58
C TRP A 164 -17.51 4.18 2.85
N THR A 165 -18.43 3.23 2.71
CA THR A 165 -19.04 2.52 3.84
C THR A 165 -18.28 1.26 4.20
N THR A 166 -18.49 0.73 5.38
CA THR A 166 -17.87 -0.53 5.85
C THR A 166 -18.24 -1.75 5.00
N GLU A 167 -19.35 -1.69 4.27
CA GLU A 167 -19.79 -2.74 3.34
C GLU A 167 -19.11 -2.67 1.96
N ASP A 168 -18.46 -1.54 1.67
CA ASP A 168 -17.77 -1.34 0.40
C ASP A 168 -16.47 -2.13 0.33
N SER A 169 -16.01 -2.36 -0.89
CA SER A 169 -14.72 -2.99 -1.15
C SER A 169 -13.66 -1.96 -1.48
N TRP A 170 -12.44 -2.23 -1.04
CA TRP A 170 -11.29 -1.37 -1.23
C TRP A 170 -10.05 -2.21 -1.53
N ALA A 171 -9.23 -1.75 -2.47
CA ALA A 171 -7.95 -2.35 -2.77
C ALA A 171 -6.87 -1.28 -2.90
N LEU A 172 -5.66 -1.63 -2.49
CA LEU A 172 -4.48 -0.80 -2.68
C LEU A 172 -3.45 -1.56 -3.48
N PHE A 173 -2.96 -0.96 -4.55
CA PHE A 173 -1.83 -1.46 -5.34
C PHE A 173 -0.61 -0.59 -5.07
N ASP A 174 0.45 -1.22 -4.59
CA ASP A 174 1.74 -0.59 -4.32
C ASP A 174 2.65 -0.68 -5.55
N ALA A 175 2.70 0.37 -6.33
CA ALA A 175 3.65 0.58 -7.41
C ALA A 175 4.71 1.63 -7.04
N ALA A 176 4.87 1.91 -5.74
CA ALA A 176 5.75 2.95 -5.24
C ALA A 176 7.22 2.73 -5.64
N PRO A 177 7.98 3.80 -5.86
CA PRO A 177 9.43 3.72 -5.89
C PRO A 177 9.95 3.30 -4.50
N PHE A 178 11.22 2.96 -4.41
CA PHE A 178 11.82 2.73 -3.10
C PHE A 178 12.01 4.07 -2.37
N GLY A 179 11.50 4.18 -1.15
CA GLY A 179 11.56 5.41 -0.36
C GLY A 179 12.90 5.60 0.37
N LYS A 180 12.98 6.69 1.14
CA LYS A 180 14.21 7.09 1.84
C LYS A 180 14.62 6.14 2.98
N ALA A 181 13.66 5.63 3.74
CA ALA A 181 13.86 4.78 4.91
C ALA A 181 12.56 4.04 5.26
N HIS A 182 12.63 3.13 6.25
CA HIS A 182 11.45 2.42 6.75
C HIS A 182 10.71 1.57 5.71
N GLN A 183 11.44 1.14 4.68
CA GLN A 183 10.91 0.41 3.54
C GLN A 183 11.00 -1.10 3.72
N HIS A 184 10.04 -1.79 3.11
CA HIS A 184 10.03 -3.23 2.94
C HIS A 184 10.37 -3.61 1.49
N GLU A 185 10.62 -4.90 1.23
CA GLU A 185 10.84 -5.42 -0.12
C GLU A 185 9.50 -5.89 -0.75
N ASP A 186 8.59 -4.94 -0.99
CA ASP A 186 7.16 -5.12 -1.18
C ASP A 186 6.59 -4.57 -2.50
N LYS A 187 7.43 -4.13 -3.43
CA LYS A 187 6.94 -3.53 -4.68
C LYS A 187 6.03 -4.47 -5.45
N LEU A 188 4.95 -3.90 -5.98
CA LEU A 188 3.83 -4.57 -6.65
C LEU A 188 2.93 -5.38 -5.69
N SER A 189 3.03 -5.16 -4.37
CA SER A 189 2.11 -5.76 -3.40
C SER A 189 0.70 -5.20 -3.52
N LEU A 190 -0.25 -5.95 -2.97
CA LEU A 190 -1.68 -5.64 -2.97
C LEU A 190 -2.28 -5.86 -1.59
N LEU A 191 -3.20 -4.97 -1.20
CA LEU A 191 -4.11 -5.18 -0.08
C LEU A 191 -5.54 -5.19 -0.62
N PHE A 192 -6.44 -5.98 0.01
CA PHE A 192 -7.84 -6.04 -0.40
C PHE A 192 -8.77 -6.17 0.80
N TYR A 193 -9.65 -5.18 0.96
CA TYR A 193 -10.70 -5.14 1.97
C TYR A 193 -12.05 -5.43 1.34
N ALA A 194 -12.81 -6.34 1.93
CA ALA A 194 -14.19 -6.62 1.55
C ALA A 194 -14.90 -7.34 2.70
N ASN A 195 -16.22 -7.39 2.68
CA ASN A 195 -17.03 -8.06 3.70
C ASN A 195 -16.75 -7.57 5.14
N GLY A 196 -16.39 -6.30 5.29
CA GLY A 196 -16.14 -5.70 6.61
C GLY A 196 -14.74 -5.93 7.18
N LYS A 197 -13.79 -6.49 6.42
CA LYS A 197 -12.42 -6.69 6.88
C LYS A 197 -11.35 -6.71 5.78
N LEU A 198 -10.09 -6.53 6.17
CA LEU A 198 -8.93 -6.68 5.29
C LEU A 198 -8.66 -8.17 5.06
N LEU A 199 -9.11 -8.71 3.91
CA LEU A 199 -9.03 -10.13 3.54
C LEU A 199 -7.68 -10.50 2.95
N LEU A 200 -7.16 -9.71 2.00
CA LEU A 200 -5.78 -9.82 1.52
C LEU A 200 -4.95 -8.81 2.30
N THR A 201 -4.08 -9.29 3.14
CA THR A 201 -3.24 -8.51 4.04
C THR A 201 -1.76 -8.81 3.78
N GLU A 202 -0.88 -8.39 4.66
CA GLU A 202 0.55 -8.68 4.60
C GLU A 202 1.14 -8.88 5.99
N GLY A 203 2.47 -9.08 6.08
CA GLY A 203 3.18 -9.32 7.34
C GLY A 203 3.09 -8.20 8.37
N GLY A 204 2.76 -6.98 7.93
CA GLY A 204 2.61 -5.80 8.78
C GLY A 204 3.95 -5.25 9.30
N ASN A 205 3.88 -4.39 10.32
CA ASN A 205 5.06 -3.80 10.95
C ASN A 205 5.32 -4.43 12.33
N TYR A 206 6.60 -4.69 12.64
CA TYR A 206 7.05 -5.36 13.86
C TYR A 206 8.07 -4.55 14.64
N ALA A 207 8.47 -5.06 15.82
CA ALA A 207 9.49 -4.44 16.67
C ALA A 207 10.80 -4.19 15.90
N TYR A 208 11.48 -3.08 16.21
CA TYR A 208 12.81 -2.77 15.67
C TYR A 208 13.87 -3.57 16.43
N ASP A 209 13.94 -4.87 16.15
CA ASP A 209 14.89 -5.79 16.75
C ASP A 209 15.61 -6.64 15.68
N THR A 210 16.41 -7.62 16.08
CA THR A 210 17.14 -8.51 15.16
C THR A 210 16.50 -9.89 15.01
N SER A 211 15.22 -10.02 15.41
CA SER A 211 14.49 -11.29 15.38
C SER A 211 14.18 -11.75 13.94
N GLU A 212 13.88 -13.03 13.79
CA GLU A 212 13.41 -13.58 12.50
C GLU A 212 12.08 -12.93 12.06
N MET A 213 11.19 -12.60 13.00
CA MET A 213 9.95 -11.91 12.67
C MET A 213 10.21 -10.53 12.06
N ARG A 214 11.20 -9.75 12.58
CA ARG A 214 11.56 -8.47 11.96
C ARG A 214 12.15 -8.67 10.57
N ARG A 215 13.02 -9.66 10.38
CA ARG A 215 13.56 -10.00 9.05
C ARG A 215 12.45 -10.42 8.08
N TYR A 216 11.51 -11.22 8.58
CA TYR A 216 10.37 -11.68 7.79
C TYR A 216 9.50 -10.50 7.29
N VAL A 217 9.04 -9.60 8.17
CA VAL A 217 8.16 -8.49 7.75
C VAL A 217 8.83 -7.52 6.77
N LEU A 218 10.15 -7.40 6.79
CA LEU A 218 10.90 -6.59 5.83
C LEU A 218 11.09 -7.29 4.47
N SER A 219 10.97 -8.61 4.42
CA SER A 219 11.27 -9.41 3.24
C SER A 219 10.07 -9.55 2.31
N THR A 220 10.32 -9.80 1.03
CA THR A 220 9.28 -10.06 0.02
C THR A 220 8.33 -11.21 0.41
N ARG A 221 8.81 -12.13 1.26
CA ARG A 221 8.00 -13.26 1.78
C ARG A 221 6.77 -12.83 2.56
N ALA A 222 6.78 -11.66 3.15
CA ALA A 222 5.69 -11.14 3.97
C ALA A 222 4.66 -10.33 3.17
N HIS A 223 4.84 -10.20 1.84
CA HIS A 223 4.05 -9.33 0.98
C HIS A 223 3.39 -10.08 -0.17
N ASN A 224 2.38 -9.48 -0.78
CA ASN A 224 1.57 -10.07 -1.85
C ASN A 224 2.20 -9.80 -3.23
N THR A 225 3.39 -10.31 -3.46
CA THR A 225 4.17 -10.11 -4.68
C THR A 225 4.92 -11.38 -5.07
N VAL A 226 5.93 -11.30 -5.93
CA VAL A 226 6.65 -12.44 -6.48
C VAL A 226 8.08 -12.50 -5.93
N ARG A 227 8.52 -13.70 -5.58
CA ARG A 227 9.93 -14.06 -5.33
C ARG A 227 10.51 -14.79 -6.52
N VAL A 228 11.82 -14.70 -6.69
CA VAL A 228 12.57 -15.42 -7.75
C VAL A 228 13.70 -16.22 -7.14
N ASP A 229 13.76 -17.52 -7.43
CA ASP A 229 14.77 -18.46 -6.90
C ASP A 229 14.89 -18.45 -5.37
N ALA A 230 13.73 -18.35 -4.68
CA ALA A 230 13.63 -18.18 -3.23
C ALA A 230 14.38 -16.94 -2.69
N LYS A 231 14.60 -15.91 -3.53
CA LYS A 231 15.23 -14.65 -3.16
C LYS A 231 14.18 -13.53 -3.09
N ASP A 232 14.37 -12.64 -2.15
CA ASP A 232 13.53 -11.44 -2.01
C ASP A 232 13.96 -10.38 -3.04
N GLN A 233 13.11 -9.40 -3.28
CA GLN A 233 13.45 -8.16 -3.98
C GLN A 233 14.70 -7.56 -3.32
N ASN A 234 15.47 -6.77 -4.06
CA ASN A 234 16.75 -6.26 -3.54
C ASN A 234 16.84 -4.73 -3.66
N ARG A 235 15.78 -4.04 -3.24
CA ARG A 235 15.71 -2.58 -3.28
C ARG A 235 16.59 -1.94 -2.22
N LEU A 236 16.61 -2.49 -1.01
CA LEU A 236 17.42 -2.02 0.13
C LEU A 236 18.92 -1.96 -0.17
N LYS A 237 19.43 -2.85 -1.03
CA LYS A 237 20.87 -2.92 -1.36
C LYS A 237 21.22 -2.23 -2.68
N ASN A 238 20.32 -2.25 -3.66
CA ASN A 238 20.57 -1.74 -5.00
C ASN A 238 20.13 -0.31 -5.21
N TYR A 239 19.32 0.23 -4.31
CA TYR A 239 18.78 1.57 -4.44
C TYR A 239 19.50 2.58 -3.55
N ALA A 240 19.95 3.67 -4.14
CA ALA A 240 20.46 4.82 -3.43
C ALA A 240 19.50 6.00 -3.66
N TRP A 241 18.71 6.35 -2.66
CA TRP A 241 17.75 7.43 -2.72
C TRP A 241 18.43 8.78 -3.05
N LYS A 242 17.84 9.52 -4.00
CA LYS A 242 18.29 10.84 -4.42
C LYS A 242 17.19 11.86 -4.17
N GLU A 243 17.58 13.11 -3.94
CA GLU A 243 16.61 14.19 -3.68
C GLU A 243 15.65 14.42 -4.84
N GLU A 244 16.09 14.14 -6.07
CA GLU A 244 15.28 14.29 -7.27
C GLU A 244 14.14 13.27 -7.34
N ASP A 245 14.24 12.14 -6.64
CA ASP A 245 13.29 11.03 -6.73
C ASP A 245 11.85 11.46 -6.36
N ILE A 246 11.68 12.40 -5.42
CA ILE A 246 10.34 12.94 -5.11
C ILE A 246 9.73 13.80 -6.21
N ARG A 247 10.51 14.18 -7.21
CA ARG A 247 10.10 15.03 -8.35
C ARG A 247 9.81 14.20 -9.60
N GLU A 248 10.04 12.90 -9.52
CA GLU A 248 9.74 11.96 -10.59
C GLU A 248 8.44 11.21 -10.28
N LYS A 249 7.67 10.92 -11.32
CA LYS A 249 6.48 10.07 -11.17
C LYS A 249 6.92 8.62 -11.09
N ALA A 250 6.21 7.86 -10.26
CA ALA A 250 6.37 6.41 -10.21
C ALA A 250 6.02 5.75 -11.56
N ASP A 251 6.57 4.55 -11.80
CA ASP A 251 6.17 3.69 -12.92
C ASP A 251 4.78 3.09 -12.64
N LEU A 252 3.76 3.95 -12.63
CA LEU A 252 2.37 3.59 -12.44
C LEU A 252 1.54 4.06 -13.61
N LYS A 253 0.92 3.11 -14.33
CA LYS A 253 -0.14 3.38 -15.29
C LYS A 253 -1.47 3.03 -14.65
N TRP A 254 -2.50 3.85 -14.87
CA TRP A 254 -3.82 3.61 -14.30
C TRP A 254 -4.92 4.16 -15.17
N LYS A 255 -6.10 3.60 -14.96
CA LYS A 255 -7.38 4.15 -15.41
C LYS A 255 -8.44 3.85 -14.38
N LEU A 256 -9.34 4.80 -14.16
CA LEU A 256 -10.43 4.69 -13.19
C LEU A 256 -11.76 4.84 -13.94
N GLY A 257 -12.62 3.86 -13.80
CA GLY A 257 -13.90 3.83 -14.50
C GLY A 257 -15.08 3.40 -13.61
N PRO A 258 -16.28 3.41 -14.15
CA PRO A 258 -17.47 3.10 -13.35
C PRO A 258 -17.63 1.61 -13.02
N VAL A 259 -17.08 0.71 -13.83
CA VAL A 259 -17.19 -0.74 -13.68
C VAL A 259 -15.87 -1.40 -13.34
N TRP A 260 -14.79 -0.92 -13.94
CA TRP A 260 -13.45 -1.39 -13.71
C TRP A 260 -12.52 -0.25 -13.34
N ASP A 261 -11.61 -0.51 -12.41
CA ASP A 261 -10.37 0.25 -12.25
C ASP A 261 -9.20 -0.62 -12.71
N TYR A 262 -8.19 0.03 -13.23
CA TYR A 262 -6.99 -0.61 -13.76
C TYR A 262 -5.74 0.03 -13.21
N GLY A 263 -4.72 -0.80 -12.86
CA GLY A 263 -3.35 -0.40 -12.51
C GLY A 263 -2.31 -1.29 -13.16
N GLU A 264 -1.15 -0.73 -13.55
CA GLU A 264 -0.01 -1.48 -14.07
C GLU A 264 1.30 -0.86 -13.61
N SER A 265 2.24 -1.69 -13.21
CA SER A 265 3.62 -1.29 -12.91
C SER A 265 4.60 -2.44 -13.15
N ASN A 266 5.90 -2.12 -13.07
CA ASN A 266 6.98 -3.07 -13.25
C ASN A 266 7.95 -3.04 -12.07
N TYR A 267 8.56 -4.19 -11.80
CA TYR A 267 9.73 -4.32 -10.94
C TYR A 267 10.92 -4.82 -11.77
N ARG A 268 12.06 -4.11 -11.70
CA ARG A 268 13.28 -4.36 -12.49
C ARG A 268 14.57 -4.27 -11.68
N GLU A 269 14.47 -4.00 -10.37
CA GLU A 269 15.63 -3.75 -9.51
C GLU A 269 16.39 -5.03 -9.10
N GLY A 270 15.87 -6.22 -9.48
CA GLY A 270 16.50 -7.53 -9.27
C GLY A 270 16.15 -8.21 -7.95
N TYR A 271 16.59 -9.44 -7.78
CA TYR A 271 16.29 -10.31 -6.64
C TYR A 271 17.59 -10.82 -6.01
N GLY A 272 17.67 -10.83 -4.67
CA GLY A 272 18.83 -11.29 -3.92
C GLY A 272 20.02 -10.35 -3.95
N GLU A 273 21.15 -10.78 -3.33
CA GLU A 273 22.35 -9.92 -3.18
C GLU A 273 23.08 -9.64 -4.48
N ASN A 274 23.06 -10.63 -5.40
CA ASN A 274 23.53 -10.47 -6.76
C ASN A 274 22.29 -10.47 -7.66
N PRO A 275 21.73 -9.33 -7.99
CA PRO A 275 20.49 -9.26 -8.74
C PRO A 275 20.68 -9.99 -10.07
N CYS A 276 19.71 -10.85 -10.42
CA CYS A 276 19.65 -11.44 -11.76
C CYS A 276 19.31 -10.31 -12.73
N PRO A 277 20.29 -9.78 -13.49
CA PRO A 277 20.00 -8.75 -14.47
C PRO A 277 19.05 -9.34 -15.52
N GLY A 278 18.04 -8.58 -15.90
CA GLY A 278 17.09 -8.97 -16.95
C GLY A 278 15.80 -9.63 -16.48
N THR A 279 15.65 -9.99 -15.20
CA THR A 279 14.36 -10.46 -14.70
C THR A 279 13.40 -9.29 -14.46
N VAL A 280 12.29 -9.29 -15.17
CA VAL A 280 11.24 -8.26 -15.07
C VAL A 280 9.96 -8.90 -14.56
N HIS A 281 9.36 -8.30 -13.54
CA HIS A 281 8.00 -8.57 -13.11
C HIS A 281 7.10 -7.42 -13.54
N ASN A 282 6.16 -7.66 -14.45
CA ASN A 282 5.08 -6.75 -14.79
C ASN A 282 3.80 -7.25 -14.10
N ARG A 283 3.13 -6.38 -13.36
CA ARG A 283 1.83 -6.67 -12.74
C ARG A 283 0.78 -5.72 -13.26
N ARG A 284 -0.35 -6.29 -13.68
CA ARG A 284 -1.59 -5.60 -13.98
C ARG A 284 -2.67 -6.00 -12.99
N VAL A 285 -3.38 -5.01 -12.49
CA VAL A 285 -4.48 -5.20 -11.53
C VAL A 285 -5.74 -4.63 -12.13
N PHE A 286 -6.79 -5.43 -12.15
CA PHE A 286 -8.12 -5.03 -12.59
C PHE A 286 -9.08 -5.23 -11.41
N PHE A 287 -9.71 -4.17 -10.97
CA PHE A 287 -10.71 -4.20 -9.92
C PHE A 287 -12.10 -4.06 -10.52
N ASN A 288 -12.87 -5.16 -10.47
CA ASN A 288 -14.27 -5.14 -10.86
C ASN A 288 -15.12 -4.57 -9.74
N LYS A 289 -15.82 -3.46 -9.99
CA LYS A 289 -16.66 -2.74 -9.03
C LYS A 289 -18.15 -3.08 -9.14
N SER A 290 -18.51 -4.03 -10.01
CA SER A 290 -19.91 -4.35 -10.27
C SER A 290 -20.57 -4.96 -9.04
N GLN A 291 -21.59 -4.29 -8.52
CA GLN A 291 -22.44 -4.75 -7.41
C GLN A 291 -23.84 -5.14 -7.87
N LYS A 292 -24.06 -5.31 -9.20
CA LYS A 292 -25.36 -5.66 -9.75
C LYS A 292 -25.75 -7.09 -9.35
N GLU A 293 -27.01 -7.26 -8.88
CA GLU A 293 -27.66 -8.56 -8.66
C GLU A 293 -26.89 -9.53 -7.75
N GLY A 294 -26.35 -9.04 -6.62
CA GLY A 294 -25.66 -9.89 -5.66
C GLY A 294 -24.23 -10.29 -6.05
N LYS A 295 -23.66 -9.66 -7.07
CA LYS A 295 -22.25 -9.84 -7.43
C LYS A 295 -21.38 -9.09 -6.45
N THR A 296 -20.34 -9.73 -5.95
CA THR A 296 -19.31 -9.12 -5.12
C THR A 296 -18.20 -8.52 -6.00
N PRO A 297 -17.67 -7.33 -5.67
CA PRO A 297 -16.45 -6.81 -6.29
C PRO A 297 -15.29 -7.79 -6.12
N PHE A 298 -14.44 -7.91 -7.14
CA PHE A 298 -13.29 -8.82 -7.11
C PHE A 298 -12.07 -8.23 -7.82
N LEU A 299 -10.89 -8.77 -7.52
CA LEU A 299 -9.64 -8.42 -8.20
C LEU A 299 -9.24 -9.50 -9.20
N VAL A 300 -8.75 -9.08 -10.36
CA VAL A 300 -7.99 -9.91 -11.29
C VAL A 300 -6.58 -9.35 -11.35
N VAL A 301 -5.61 -10.18 -11.02
CA VAL A 301 -4.19 -9.84 -11.07
C VAL A 301 -3.55 -10.65 -12.19
N VAL A 302 -2.89 -9.96 -13.09
CA VAL A 302 -2.15 -10.58 -14.19
C VAL A 302 -0.67 -10.27 -14.00
N ASP A 303 0.08 -11.29 -13.68
CA ASP A 303 1.53 -11.23 -13.54
C ASP A 303 2.22 -11.79 -14.78
N ARG A 304 3.17 -11.03 -15.31
CA ARG A 304 4.08 -11.47 -16.37
C ARG A 304 5.50 -11.43 -15.84
N MET A 305 6.12 -12.59 -15.83
CA MET A 305 7.55 -12.71 -15.54
C MET A 305 8.30 -12.89 -16.85
N ALA A 306 9.41 -12.17 -17.01
CA ALA A 306 10.27 -12.29 -18.19
C ALA A 306 11.74 -12.31 -17.78
N SER A 307 12.48 -13.31 -18.24
CA SER A 307 13.92 -13.45 -18.13
C SER A 307 14.45 -14.23 -19.32
N ASP A 308 15.74 -14.04 -19.64
CA ASP A 308 16.45 -14.84 -20.65
C ASP A 308 16.83 -16.25 -20.11
N GLU A 309 16.78 -16.46 -18.80
CA GLU A 309 17.06 -17.71 -18.13
C GLU A 309 15.79 -18.30 -17.48
N ILE A 310 15.82 -19.60 -17.21
CA ILE A 310 14.75 -20.26 -16.46
C ILE A 310 14.97 -19.99 -14.96
N HIS A 311 13.96 -19.46 -14.31
CA HIS A 311 13.91 -19.20 -12.88
C HIS A 311 12.72 -19.88 -12.23
N ARG A 312 12.80 -20.12 -10.93
CA ARG A 312 11.67 -20.50 -10.12
C ARG A 312 11.00 -19.25 -9.59
N TYR A 313 9.79 -18.98 -10.08
CA TYR A 313 8.94 -17.91 -9.60
C TYR A 313 8.01 -18.43 -8.52
N GLU A 314 7.74 -17.60 -7.49
CA GLU A 314 6.83 -17.90 -6.39
C GLU A 314 5.92 -16.68 -6.14
N TRP A 315 4.61 -16.81 -6.43
CA TRP A 315 3.59 -15.82 -6.13
C TRP A 315 3.04 -16.07 -4.74
N LEU A 316 2.94 -15.02 -3.93
CA LEU A 316 2.53 -15.08 -2.53
C LEU A 316 1.27 -14.25 -2.31
N TRP A 317 0.28 -14.84 -1.59
CA TRP A 317 -0.96 -14.19 -1.21
C TRP A 317 -1.30 -14.49 0.25
N HIS A 318 -1.28 -13.47 1.11
CA HIS A 318 -1.50 -13.56 2.55
C HIS A 318 -2.99 -13.32 2.85
N ILE A 319 -3.72 -14.36 3.17
CA ILE A 319 -5.18 -14.34 3.31
C ILE A 319 -5.58 -14.39 4.78
N ASP A 320 -6.27 -13.36 5.25
CA ASP A 320 -6.79 -13.28 6.63
C ASP A 320 -8.22 -13.85 6.71
N SER A 321 -8.35 -15.13 6.42
CA SER A 321 -9.58 -15.90 6.48
C SER A 321 -9.28 -17.37 6.75
N GLU A 322 -10.23 -18.13 7.30
CA GLU A 322 -10.10 -19.54 7.62
C GLU A 322 -10.06 -20.37 6.33
N LEU A 323 -9.08 -21.28 6.23
CA LEU A 323 -8.94 -22.18 5.09
C LEU A 323 -10.07 -23.23 5.08
N GLU A 324 -10.77 -23.36 3.96
CA GLU A 324 -11.83 -24.36 3.75
C GLU A 324 -11.38 -25.52 2.85
N ALA A 325 -10.73 -25.21 1.72
CA ALA A 325 -10.35 -26.24 0.75
C ALA A 325 -9.16 -25.83 -0.11
N VAL A 326 -8.33 -26.82 -0.45
CA VAL A 326 -7.27 -26.71 -1.46
C VAL A 326 -7.64 -27.59 -2.64
N GLN A 327 -7.78 -27.00 -3.82
CA GLN A 327 -8.15 -27.65 -5.07
C GLN A 327 -7.21 -27.22 -6.19
N LYS A 328 -7.19 -27.97 -7.28
CA LYS A 328 -6.43 -27.61 -8.47
C LYS A 328 -6.92 -26.26 -9.03
N GLY A 329 -6.02 -25.28 -9.14
CA GLY A 329 -6.32 -23.94 -9.63
C GLY A 329 -7.15 -23.06 -8.68
N ARG A 330 -7.44 -23.51 -7.44
CA ARG A 330 -8.22 -22.73 -6.47
C ARG A 330 -7.91 -23.12 -5.03
N ILE A 331 -7.81 -22.12 -4.17
CA ILE A 331 -7.81 -22.29 -2.71
C ILE A 331 -8.98 -21.48 -2.16
N SER A 332 -9.88 -22.14 -1.46
CA SER A 332 -11.08 -21.54 -0.90
C SER A 332 -10.89 -21.27 0.59
N PHE A 333 -11.20 -20.05 0.99
CA PHE A 333 -11.30 -19.62 2.37
C PHE A 333 -12.76 -19.27 2.70
N HIS A 334 -13.07 -19.12 3.97
CA HIS A 334 -14.44 -18.83 4.40
C HIS A 334 -15.05 -17.60 3.72
N GLU A 335 -14.26 -16.53 3.55
CA GLU A 335 -14.75 -15.24 3.06
C GLU A 335 -14.16 -14.81 1.71
N ILE A 336 -13.22 -15.58 1.15
CA ILE A 336 -12.56 -15.25 -0.12
C ILE A 336 -12.05 -16.50 -0.82
N ASP A 337 -12.17 -16.56 -2.14
CA ASP A 337 -11.47 -17.51 -2.99
C ASP A 337 -10.24 -16.86 -3.62
N ALA A 338 -9.12 -17.59 -3.61
CA ALA A 338 -7.95 -17.34 -4.42
C ALA A 338 -7.91 -18.39 -5.54
N ALA A 339 -8.28 -18.01 -6.76
CA ALA A 339 -8.29 -18.89 -7.93
C ALA A 339 -7.27 -18.41 -8.97
N PHE A 340 -6.60 -19.32 -9.66
CA PHE A 340 -5.48 -18.98 -10.52
C PHE A 340 -5.38 -19.88 -11.75
N SER A 341 -4.72 -19.37 -12.80
CA SER A 341 -4.51 -20.12 -14.04
C SER A 341 -3.44 -21.22 -13.93
N ALA A 342 -2.64 -21.23 -12.84
CA ALA A 342 -1.72 -22.31 -12.50
C ALA A 342 -2.50 -23.51 -11.94
N GLU A 343 -1.88 -24.71 -12.01
CA GLU A 343 -2.55 -25.94 -11.56
C GLU A 343 -2.32 -26.23 -10.07
N GLU A 344 -1.16 -25.87 -9.55
CA GLU A 344 -0.75 -26.23 -8.20
C GLU A 344 -0.42 -25.00 -7.36
N ALA A 345 -0.85 -25.05 -6.12
CA ALA A 345 -0.50 -24.12 -5.07
C ALA A 345 -0.53 -24.82 -3.71
N GLU A 346 0.23 -24.29 -2.76
CA GLU A 346 0.22 -24.73 -1.37
C GLU A 346 -0.23 -23.61 -0.44
N VAL A 347 -0.73 -23.95 0.73
CA VAL A 347 -0.98 -23.02 1.83
C VAL A 347 0.05 -23.23 2.91
N ILE A 348 0.74 -22.17 3.28
CA ILE A 348 1.77 -22.17 4.32
C ILE A 348 1.25 -21.29 5.47
N GLU A 349 1.22 -21.84 6.68
CA GLU A 349 0.74 -21.10 7.85
C GLU A 349 1.67 -21.36 9.03
N GLY A 350 2.36 -20.33 9.50
CA GLY A 350 3.21 -20.37 10.68
C GLY A 350 4.39 -21.33 10.57
N ARG A 351 5.03 -21.41 9.39
CA ARG A 351 6.24 -22.20 9.15
C ARG A 351 7.48 -21.40 9.53
N GLU A 352 8.34 -21.97 10.36
CA GLU A 352 9.60 -21.37 10.81
C GLU A 352 10.81 -21.92 10.03
N GLU A 353 10.77 -23.21 9.64
CA GLU A 353 11.87 -23.88 8.91
C GLU A 353 11.41 -24.33 7.50
N PRO A 354 12.27 -24.25 6.47
CA PRO A 354 13.64 -23.74 6.46
C PRO A 354 13.74 -22.20 6.49
N GLU A 355 12.62 -21.50 6.37
CA GLU A 355 12.48 -20.04 6.46
C GLU A 355 11.10 -19.66 6.96
N TRP A 356 11.00 -18.53 7.63
CA TRP A 356 9.73 -18.02 8.15
C TRP A 356 8.77 -17.67 7.02
N GLN A 357 7.55 -18.21 7.11
CA GLN A 357 6.47 -17.96 6.15
C GLN A 357 5.10 -18.12 6.81
N GLY A 358 4.15 -17.27 6.45
CA GLY A 358 2.78 -17.37 6.93
C GLY A 358 2.60 -16.83 8.34
N PHE A 359 3.10 -15.62 8.60
CA PHE A 359 2.93 -14.87 9.85
C PHE A 359 2.45 -13.45 9.58
N LYS A 360 1.83 -12.85 10.60
CA LYS A 360 1.43 -11.44 10.62
C LYS A 360 1.77 -10.82 11.97
N ALA A 361 2.43 -9.66 11.94
CA ALA A 361 2.58 -8.81 13.11
C ALA A 361 1.22 -8.25 13.54
N VAL A 362 0.94 -8.26 14.83
CA VAL A 362 -0.27 -7.66 15.43
C VAL A 362 0.07 -6.50 16.35
N GLY A 363 1.31 -6.05 16.30
CA GLY A 363 1.83 -4.92 17.05
C GLY A 363 3.34 -4.81 16.95
N THR A 364 3.87 -3.69 17.41
CA THR A 364 5.30 -3.31 17.30
C THR A 364 6.15 -3.71 18.52
N LYS A 365 5.68 -4.64 19.33
CA LYS A 365 6.46 -5.19 20.45
C LYS A 365 6.85 -6.62 20.16
N GLN A 366 7.98 -7.05 20.70
CA GLN A 366 8.47 -8.42 20.60
C GLN A 366 7.39 -9.44 21.03
N GLY A 367 7.20 -10.49 20.25
CA GLY A 367 6.20 -11.54 20.48
C GLY A 367 4.77 -11.21 20.01
N MET A 368 4.52 -9.99 19.52
CA MET A 368 3.19 -9.61 19.02
C MET A 368 3.02 -10.00 17.54
N TYR A 369 2.87 -11.27 17.27
CA TYR A 369 2.56 -11.81 15.94
C TYR A 369 1.65 -13.04 16.05
N ARG A 370 1.04 -13.41 14.96
CA ARG A 370 0.22 -14.62 14.83
C ARG A 370 0.49 -15.32 13.51
N LYS A 371 0.05 -16.56 13.40
CA LYS A 371 0.03 -17.29 12.14
C LYS A 371 -0.98 -16.65 11.18
N LEU A 372 -0.68 -16.74 9.90
CA LEU A 372 -1.50 -16.23 8.81
C LEU A 372 -1.36 -17.15 7.59
N PRO A 373 -2.44 -17.68 7.01
CA PRO A 373 -2.35 -18.45 5.77
C PRO A 373 -1.73 -17.64 4.63
N CYS A 374 -0.74 -18.21 3.97
CA CYS A 374 -0.12 -17.68 2.77
C CYS A 374 -0.26 -18.70 1.64
N VAL A 375 -0.96 -18.35 0.57
CA VAL A 375 -1.00 -19.13 -0.67
C VAL A 375 0.29 -18.91 -1.42
N SER A 376 0.99 -19.99 -1.76
CA SER A 376 2.22 -20.01 -2.56
C SER A 376 1.98 -20.76 -3.86
N ILE A 377 2.13 -20.07 -5.00
CA ILE A 377 2.04 -20.64 -6.34
C ILE A 377 3.46 -20.66 -6.92
N LYS A 378 3.93 -21.80 -7.44
CA LYS A 378 5.29 -21.94 -7.97
C LYS A 378 5.27 -22.38 -9.42
N ALA A 379 6.17 -21.81 -10.21
CA ALA A 379 6.41 -22.24 -11.59
C ALA A 379 7.86 -21.99 -12.02
N ASP A 380 8.40 -22.89 -12.84
CA ASP A 380 9.73 -22.75 -13.44
C ASP A 380 9.57 -22.33 -14.91
N ALA A 381 10.10 -21.16 -15.28
CA ALA A 381 10.02 -20.63 -16.64
C ALA A 381 11.07 -19.53 -16.90
N GLY A 382 11.38 -19.25 -18.17
CA GLY A 382 12.02 -17.99 -18.56
C GLY A 382 10.99 -16.88 -18.67
N GLN A 383 9.88 -17.17 -19.37
CA GLN A 383 8.77 -16.24 -19.52
C GLN A 383 7.45 -16.95 -19.18
N ILE A 384 6.62 -16.31 -18.36
CA ILE A 384 5.35 -16.87 -17.94
C ILE A 384 4.34 -15.77 -17.60
N ARG A 385 3.07 -16.06 -17.87
CA ARG A 385 1.91 -15.27 -17.44
C ARG A 385 1.06 -16.10 -16.48
N ILE A 386 0.76 -15.54 -15.30
CA ILE A 386 -0.18 -16.12 -14.33
C ILE A 386 -1.30 -15.13 -14.07
N VAL A 387 -2.53 -15.62 -14.08
CA VAL A 387 -3.72 -14.86 -13.69
C VAL A 387 -4.20 -15.38 -12.35
N THR A 388 -4.36 -14.47 -11.39
CA THR A 388 -4.97 -14.76 -10.08
C THR A 388 -6.25 -13.94 -9.93
N VAL A 389 -7.32 -14.57 -9.47
CA VAL A 389 -8.59 -13.93 -9.12
C VAL A 389 -8.77 -14.03 -7.62
N LEU A 390 -8.93 -12.89 -6.97
CA LEU A 390 -9.23 -12.78 -5.54
C LEU A 390 -10.68 -12.30 -5.41
N SER A 391 -11.58 -13.21 -5.05
CA SER A 391 -13.02 -12.97 -5.04
C SER A 391 -13.60 -13.16 -3.64
N PRO A 392 -14.06 -12.08 -2.99
CA PRO A 392 -14.78 -12.19 -1.72
C PRO A 392 -16.07 -12.99 -1.89
N CYS A 393 -16.42 -13.78 -0.88
CA CYS A 393 -17.53 -14.71 -0.92
C CYS A 393 -18.55 -14.44 0.19
N LYS A 394 -19.84 -14.59 -0.13
CA LYS A 394 -20.95 -14.71 0.86
C LYS A 394 -21.81 -15.91 0.44
N GLY A 395 -21.63 -17.05 1.10
CA GLY A 395 -22.23 -18.31 0.65
C GLY A 395 -21.69 -18.74 -0.72
N LEU A 396 -22.56 -18.96 -1.71
CA LEU A 396 -22.14 -19.27 -3.09
C LEU A 396 -21.81 -18.04 -3.92
N SER A 397 -22.27 -16.86 -3.51
CA SER A 397 -21.97 -15.62 -4.23
C SER A 397 -20.49 -15.29 -4.14
N GLY A 398 -19.86 -14.96 -5.27
CA GLY A 398 -18.43 -14.67 -5.36
C GLY A 398 -17.52 -15.90 -5.39
N ARG A 399 -18.02 -17.12 -5.14
CA ARG A 399 -17.22 -18.36 -5.25
C ARG A 399 -16.76 -18.58 -6.69
N VAL A 400 -15.46 -18.66 -6.89
CA VAL A 400 -14.86 -18.89 -8.20
C VAL A 400 -14.84 -20.40 -8.48
N HIS A 401 -15.41 -20.83 -9.60
CA HIS A 401 -15.32 -22.22 -10.04
C HIS A 401 -13.98 -22.48 -10.74
N LYS A 402 -13.61 -21.62 -11.71
CA LYS A 402 -12.41 -21.80 -12.52
C LYS A 402 -11.91 -20.49 -13.12
N VAL A 403 -10.58 -20.38 -13.22
CA VAL A 403 -9.90 -19.36 -14.02
C VAL A 403 -9.24 -20.05 -15.22
N THR A 404 -9.53 -19.55 -16.43
CA THR A 404 -8.91 -20.02 -17.67
C THR A 404 -8.19 -18.86 -18.33
N ALA A 405 -6.89 -19.01 -18.51
CA ALA A 405 -6.04 -18.04 -19.18
C ALA A 405 -4.82 -18.75 -19.75
N SER A 406 -4.26 -18.25 -20.85
CA SER A 406 -3.01 -18.76 -21.37
C SER A 406 -1.82 -18.37 -20.50
N ALA A 407 -0.84 -19.24 -20.37
CA ALA A 407 0.43 -18.95 -19.74
C ALA A 407 1.38 -18.14 -20.65
N MET A 408 1.05 -17.98 -21.93
CA MET A 408 1.86 -17.23 -22.90
C MET A 408 1.80 -15.74 -22.60
N PRO A 409 2.93 -15.03 -22.43
CA PRO A 409 2.96 -13.63 -22.03
C PRO A 409 2.27 -12.66 -23.00
N GLU A 410 2.26 -12.98 -24.28
CA GLU A 410 1.65 -12.18 -25.35
C GLU A 410 0.11 -12.27 -25.41
N GLU A 411 -0.47 -13.29 -24.79
CA GLU A 411 -1.91 -13.44 -24.76
C GLU A 411 -2.53 -12.56 -23.65
N ASP A 412 -3.76 -12.11 -23.86
CA ASP A 412 -4.46 -11.17 -22.99
C ASP A 412 -5.87 -11.61 -22.59
N SER A 413 -6.32 -12.78 -23.02
CA SER A 413 -7.65 -13.31 -22.71
C SER A 413 -7.71 -13.93 -21.30
N VAL A 414 -8.82 -13.68 -20.61
CA VAL A 414 -9.15 -14.22 -19.27
C VAL A 414 -10.61 -14.64 -19.28
N VAL A 415 -10.90 -15.84 -18.78
CA VAL A 415 -12.25 -16.34 -18.53
C VAL A 415 -12.34 -16.79 -17.08
N ILE A 416 -13.32 -16.26 -16.35
CA ILE A 416 -13.61 -16.56 -14.95
C ILE A 416 -15.01 -17.15 -14.89
N SER A 417 -15.13 -18.40 -14.43
CA SER A 417 -16.41 -19.05 -14.18
C SER A 417 -16.67 -19.09 -12.69
N PHE A 418 -17.87 -18.77 -12.26
CA PHE A 418 -18.31 -18.77 -10.86
C PHE A 418 -19.22 -19.96 -10.56
N GLU A 419 -19.32 -20.35 -9.28
CA GLU A 419 -20.17 -21.47 -8.82
C GLU A 419 -21.68 -21.21 -9.04
N ASP A 420 -22.09 -19.95 -9.14
CA ASP A 420 -23.47 -19.56 -9.45
C ASP A 420 -23.84 -19.69 -10.96
N GLY A 421 -22.90 -20.20 -11.77
CA GLY A 421 -23.03 -20.35 -13.20
C GLY A 421 -22.73 -19.07 -14.02
N THR A 422 -22.36 -17.98 -13.36
CA THR A 422 -21.92 -16.76 -14.04
C THR A 422 -20.56 -16.98 -14.69
N GLU A 423 -20.37 -16.41 -15.89
CA GLU A 423 -19.09 -16.35 -16.57
C GLU A 423 -18.74 -14.91 -16.94
N ILE A 424 -17.50 -14.53 -16.71
CA ILE A 424 -16.93 -13.24 -17.14
C ILE A 424 -15.74 -13.55 -18.04
N ALA A 425 -15.84 -13.17 -19.31
CA ALA A 425 -14.77 -13.28 -20.29
C ALA A 425 -14.38 -11.90 -20.78
N PHE A 426 -13.08 -11.61 -20.83
CA PHE A 426 -12.57 -10.33 -21.32
C PHE A 426 -11.14 -10.48 -21.87
N ARG A 427 -10.73 -9.48 -22.64
CA ARG A 427 -9.33 -9.22 -22.96
C ARG A 427 -8.82 -8.04 -22.15
N GLU A 428 -7.60 -8.14 -21.63
CA GLU A 428 -6.99 -7.07 -20.82
C GLU A 428 -7.01 -5.73 -21.58
N GLN A 429 -6.67 -5.74 -22.89
CA GLN A 429 -6.66 -4.53 -23.71
C GLN A 429 -8.04 -3.91 -23.89
N GLU A 430 -9.11 -4.72 -23.95
CA GLU A 430 -10.48 -4.20 -24.03
C GLU A 430 -10.85 -3.42 -22.78
N ILE A 431 -10.56 -3.95 -21.59
CA ILE A 431 -10.78 -3.20 -20.34
C ILE A 431 -9.94 -1.93 -20.35
N ILE A 432 -8.64 -2.01 -20.64
CA ILE A 432 -7.74 -0.85 -20.64
C ILE A 432 -8.22 0.26 -21.62
N GLN A 433 -8.88 -0.10 -22.71
CA GLN A 433 -9.40 0.88 -23.68
C GLN A 433 -10.76 1.48 -23.28
N THR A 434 -11.59 0.73 -22.56
CA THR A 434 -12.97 1.12 -22.22
C THR A 434 -13.10 1.82 -20.87
N VAL A 435 -12.12 1.70 -20.00
CA VAL A 435 -12.05 2.41 -18.71
C VAL A 435 -11.75 3.88 -18.90
#